data_e3a78afac65be6f00cc1740fc2da3db6
#
_entry.id   e3a78afac65be6f00cc1740fc2da3db6
#
_cell.length_a   1.000
_cell.length_b   1.000
_cell.length_c   1.000
_cell.angle_alpha   90.00
_cell.angle_beta   90.00
_cell.angle_gamma   90.00
#
_symmetry.space_group_name_H-M   'P 1'
#
loop_
_entity.id
_entity.type
_entity.pdbx_description
1 polymer ?
#
loop_
_entity_poly.entity_id
_entity_poly.type
_entity_poly.pdbx_seq_one_letter_code
_entity_poly.pdbx_strand_id
1 'polypeptide(L)'
;IGNANYLWISYFYAYLNETGRAGFVMASSATDSQGSDKDIREKLIKTGHVDVMISVANNFFYTKSLPCSLWFFDKGKPDELRDKVLFIDARNYYTVVDRTLNEWNEWQLKNMNAIVWLYRGETDKYKALLKEYKSALKEMISEADDDKWNVILDDVFVNGLEIAKQYVKSLRESAKEAVEECDKREKKKEAPFLCICMSARTR
;
A
#
# COMPACT_ATOMS: atom_id res chain seq x y z
N ILE A 1 -21.51 -8.71 -19.92
CA ILE A 1 -20.80 -8.32 -18.70
C ILE A 1 -21.86 -8.17 -17.62
N GLY A 2 -21.92 -9.13 -16.67
CA GLY A 2 -22.93 -9.14 -15.61
C GLY A 2 -22.69 -8.09 -14.51
N ASN A 3 -21.49 -7.48 -14.47
CA ASN A 3 -21.08 -6.51 -13.48
C ASN A 3 -20.33 -5.33 -14.14
N ALA A 4 -20.77 -4.11 -13.87
CA ALA A 4 -20.18 -2.91 -14.45
C ALA A 4 -18.79 -2.53 -13.85
N ASN A 5 -18.36 -3.14 -12.75
CA ASN A 5 -17.11 -2.79 -12.07
C ASN A 5 -15.91 -2.87 -13.01
N TYR A 6 -15.76 -4.00 -13.73
CA TYR A 6 -14.62 -4.17 -14.63
C TYR A 6 -14.74 -3.38 -15.93
N LEU A 7 -15.94 -2.95 -16.30
CA LEU A 7 -16.12 -1.98 -17.38
C LEU A 7 -15.48 -0.63 -16.99
N TRP A 8 -15.79 -0.12 -15.80
CA TRP A 8 -15.20 1.12 -15.29
C TRP A 8 -13.69 1.00 -15.09
N ILE A 9 -13.20 -0.09 -14.50
CA ILE A 9 -11.78 -0.34 -14.34
C ILE A 9 -11.07 -0.32 -15.71
N SER A 10 -11.67 -0.95 -16.73
CA SER A 10 -11.12 -0.96 -18.09
C SER A 10 -11.09 0.43 -18.71
N TYR A 11 -12.10 1.25 -18.48
CA TYR A 11 -12.11 2.64 -18.94
C TYR A 11 -11.02 3.47 -18.27
N PHE A 12 -10.87 3.41 -16.95
CA PHE A 12 -9.79 4.10 -16.25
C PHE A 12 -8.42 3.73 -16.83
N TYR A 13 -8.21 2.47 -17.16
CA TYR A 13 -6.97 2.01 -17.77
C TYR A 13 -6.82 2.48 -19.22
N ALA A 14 -7.89 2.40 -20.04
CA ALA A 14 -7.84 2.72 -21.46
C ALA A 14 -7.57 4.20 -21.74
N TYR A 15 -8.06 5.09 -20.88
CA TYR A 15 -7.85 6.54 -21.03
C TYR A 15 -6.46 7.02 -20.59
N LEU A 16 -5.63 6.18 -20.00
CA LEU A 16 -4.28 6.54 -19.64
C LEU A 16 -3.38 6.60 -20.87
N ASN A 17 -2.61 7.69 -21.01
CA ASN A 17 -1.46 7.75 -21.91
C ASN A 17 -0.32 6.84 -21.41
N GLU A 18 0.79 6.81 -22.14
CA GLU A 18 1.90 5.87 -21.88
C GLU A 18 2.59 6.04 -20.52
N THR A 19 2.51 7.23 -19.90
CA THR A 19 3.06 7.54 -18.58
C THR A 19 1.97 7.91 -17.58
N GLY A 20 0.69 7.71 -17.95
CA GLY A 20 -0.46 8.14 -17.17
C GLY A 20 -0.65 7.31 -15.90
N ARG A 21 -1.24 7.96 -14.91
CA ARG A 21 -1.63 7.35 -13.64
C ARG A 21 -3.13 7.52 -13.42
N ALA A 22 -3.75 6.52 -12.80
CA ALA A 22 -5.13 6.60 -12.32
C ALA A 22 -5.22 6.09 -10.89
N GLY A 23 -6.03 6.78 -10.08
CA GLY A 23 -6.44 6.30 -8.75
C GLY A 23 -7.96 6.36 -8.65
N PHE A 24 -8.60 5.29 -8.21
CA PHE A 24 -10.05 5.20 -8.13
C PHE A 24 -10.51 4.23 -7.05
N VAL A 25 -11.77 4.37 -6.66
CA VAL A 25 -12.42 3.56 -5.62
C VAL A 25 -13.29 2.50 -6.27
N MET A 26 -13.19 1.27 -5.79
CA MET A 26 -14.05 0.16 -6.19
C MET A 26 -14.64 -0.54 -4.96
N ALA A 27 -15.78 -1.19 -5.13
CA ALA A 27 -16.30 -2.09 -4.12
C ALA A 27 -15.27 -3.20 -3.84
N SER A 28 -15.13 -3.63 -2.59
CA SER A 28 -14.18 -4.68 -2.20
C SER A 28 -14.41 -5.99 -2.98
N SER A 29 -15.65 -6.30 -3.35
CA SER A 29 -15.99 -7.47 -4.17
C SER A 29 -15.35 -7.48 -5.57
N ALA A 30 -14.84 -6.34 -6.06
CA ALA A 30 -14.11 -6.31 -7.33
C ALA A 30 -12.79 -7.07 -7.26
N THR A 31 -12.23 -7.28 -6.07
CA THR A 31 -10.95 -7.97 -5.89
C THR A 31 -11.05 -9.48 -5.94
N ASP A 32 -12.22 -10.06 -5.70
CA ASP A 32 -12.45 -11.51 -5.59
C ASP A 32 -13.49 -12.07 -6.59
N SER A 33 -14.07 -11.22 -7.44
CA SER A 33 -15.03 -11.65 -8.47
C SER A 33 -14.42 -12.71 -9.39
N GLN A 34 -15.26 -13.68 -9.78
CA GLN A 34 -14.90 -14.85 -10.59
C GLN A 34 -15.39 -14.70 -12.04
N GLY A 35 -15.16 -15.71 -12.86
CA GLY A 35 -15.60 -15.76 -14.25
C GLY A 35 -14.89 -14.71 -15.12
N SER A 36 -15.62 -14.06 -16.02
CA SER A 36 -15.08 -13.07 -16.96
C SER A 36 -14.36 -11.90 -16.27
N ASP A 37 -14.79 -11.53 -15.08
CA ASP A 37 -14.15 -10.48 -14.28
C ASP A 37 -12.74 -10.89 -13.84
N LYS A 38 -12.58 -12.17 -13.46
CA LYS A 38 -11.26 -12.74 -13.15
C LYS A 38 -10.33 -12.67 -14.37
N ASP A 39 -10.83 -13.00 -15.55
CA ASP A 39 -10.03 -13.00 -16.79
C ASP A 39 -9.56 -11.57 -17.15
N ILE A 40 -10.43 -10.58 -16.96
CA ILE A 40 -10.09 -9.16 -17.18
C ILE A 40 -9.04 -8.72 -16.15
N ARG A 41 -9.23 -9.08 -14.88
CA ARG A 41 -8.28 -8.77 -13.80
C ARG A 41 -6.90 -9.36 -14.08
N GLU A 42 -6.86 -10.62 -14.51
CA GLU A 42 -5.62 -11.28 -14.88
C GLU A 42 -4.91 -10.57 -16.03
N LYS A 43 -5.65 -10.18 -17.07
CA LYS A 43 -5.08 -9.40 -18.19
C LYS A 43 -4.52 -8.07 -17.72
N LEU A 44 -5.23 -7.34 -16.84
CA LEU A 44 -4.75 -6.07 -16.29
C LEU A 44 -3.48 -6.24 -15.46
N ILE A 45 -3.41 -7.27 -14.63
CA ILE A 45 -2.20 -7.56 -13.84
C ILE A 45 -1.02 -7.89 -14.76
N LYS A 46 -1.25 -8.69 -15.80
CA LYS A 46 -0.22 -9.06 -16.80
C LYS A 46 0.31 -7.88 -17.61
N THR A 47 -0.38 -6.74 -17.65
CA THR A 47 0.17 -5.52 -18.26
C THR A 47 1.37 -4.96 -17.50
N GLY A 48 1.52 -5.31 -16.21
CA GLY A 48 2.53 -4.73 -15.32
C GLY A 48 2.21 -3.31 -14.83
N HIS A 49 1.03 -2.78 -15.14
CA HIS A 49 0.66 -1.40 -14.82
C HIS A 49 -0.20 -1.24 -13.55
N VAL A 50 -0.64 -2.34 -12.94
CA VAL A 50 -1.25 -2.29 -11.61
C VAL A 50 -0.15 -1.98 -10.60
N ASP A 51 -0.27 -0.88 -9.86
CA ASP A 51 0.81 -0.37 -9.03
C ASP A 51 0.56 -0.62 -7.53
N VAL A 52 -0.52 -0.04 -7.01
CA VAL A 52 -0.87 -0.13 -5.59
C VAL A 52 -2.34 -0.51 -5.44
N MET A 53 -2.62 -1.34 -4.47
CA MET A 53 -3.97 -1.72 -4.04
C MET A 53 -4.09 -1.51 -2.53
N ILE A 54 -5.11 -0.76 -2.09
CA ILE A 54 -5.35 -0.50 -0.66
C ILE A 54 -6.73 -1.03 -0.29
N SER A 55 -6.80 -1.93 0.68
CA SER A 55 -8.06 -2.39 1.26
C SER A 55 -8.50 -1.44 2.36
N VAL A 56 -9.73 -0.96 2.28
CA VAL A 56 -10.31 0.04 3.17
C VAL A 56 -11.48 -0.55 3.94
N ALA A 57 -11.61 -0.20 5.22
CA ALA A 57 -12.72 -0.61 6.06
C ALA A 57 -14.07 -0.05 5.56
N ASN A 58 -15.14 -0.48 6.19
CA ASN A 58 -16.45 0.15 6.06
C ASN A 58 -16.48 1.55 6.72
N ASN A 59 -17.57 2.27 6.54
CA ASN A 59 -17.82 3.59 7.14
C ASN A 59 -16.87 4.72 6.71
N PHE A 60 -16.27 4.64 5.52
CA PHE A 60 -15.54 5.75 4.90
C PHE A 60 -16.41 6.66 4.01
N PHE A 61 -17.71 6.39 3.94
CA PHE A 61 -18.67 7.18 3.17
C PHE A 61 -19.83 7.62 4.06
N TYR A 62 -20.26 8.86 3.96
CA TYR A 62 -21.37 9.41 4.75
C TYR A 62 -22.68 8.65 4.58
N THR A 63 -22.92 8.07 3.42
CA THR A 63 -24.21 7.45 3.07
C THR A 63 -24.17 5.93 2.94
N LYS A 64 -23.00 5.31 3.04
CA LYS A 64 -22.82 3.87 2.80
C LYS A 64 -21.79 3.26 3.74
N SER A 65 -22.19 2.18 4.39
CA SER A 65 -21.31 1.37 5.24
C SER A 65 -20.79 0.16 4.48
N LEU A 66 -20.04 0.40 3.40
CA LEU A 66 -19.47 -0.68 2.58
C LEU A 66 -17.94 -0.59 2.60
N PRO A 67 -17.23 -1.72 2.73
CA PRO A 67 -15.80 -1.73 2.53
C PRO A 67 -15.48 -1.51 1.06
N CYS A 68 -14.36 -0.86 0.80
CA CYS A 68 -13.90 -0.59 -0.55
C CYS A 68 -12.43 -0.92 -0.73
N SER A 69 -11.97 -0.86 -1.97
CA SER A 69 -10.57 -0.93 -2.32
C SER A 69 -10.20 0.27 -3.18
N LEU A 70 -9.01 0.81 -2.94
CA LEU A 70 -8.41 1.83 -3.79
C LEU A 70 -7.48 1.12 -4.76
N TRP A 71 -7.61 1.45 -6.02
CA TRP A 71 -6.83 0.89 -7.12
C TRP A 71 -5.98 2.00 -7.73
N PHE A 72 -4.71 1.70 -7.94
CA PHE A 72 -3.80 2.63 -8.59
C PHE A 72 -3.13 1.96 -9.78
N PHE A 73 -3.24 2.59 -10.94
CA PHE A 73 -2.53 2.25 -12.15
C PHE A 73 -1.40 3.24 -12.42
N ASP A 74 -0.30 2.75 -12.92
CA ASP A 74 0.84 3.54 -13.38
C ASP A 74 1.42 2.91 -14.66
N LYS A 75 1.17 3.51 -15.82
CA LYS A 75 1.75 3.06 -17.09
C LYS A 75 3.23 3.43 -17.21
N GLY A 76 3.68 4.47 -16.48
CA GLY A 76 5.08 4.85 -16.38
C GLY A 76 5.88 4.10 -15.32
N LYS A 77 5.37 2.99 -14.83
CA LYS A 77 6.00 2.17 -13.79
C LYS A 77 7.39 1.67 -14.23
N PRO A 78 8.43 1.82 -13.38
CA PRO A 78 9.76 1.31 -13.68
C PRO A 78 9.77 -0.21 -13.93
N ASP A 79 10.65 -0.67 -14.80
CA ASP A 79 10.71 -2.08 -15.21
C ASP A 79 10.92 -3.02 -14.02
N GLU A 80 11.70 -2.60 -13.01
CA GLU A 80 11.96 -3.39 -11.80
C GLU A 80 10.69 -3.61 -10.93
N LEU A 81 9.64 -2.82 -11.16
CA LEU A 81 8.38 -2.89 -10.43
C LEU A 81 7.22 -3.47 -11.26
N ARG A 82 7.39 -3.70 -12.56
CA ARG A 82 6.30 -4.13 -13.45
C ARG A 82 5.67 -5.46 -13.05
N ASP A 83 6.45 -6.37 -12.50
CA ASP A 83 6.00 -7.68 -12.01
C ASP A 83 5.51 -7.66 -10.55
N LYS A 84 5.44 -6.47 -9.93
CA LYS A 84 5.11 -6.31 -8.51
C LYS A 84 3.87 -5.42 -8.36
N VAL A 85 3.03 -5.75 -7.39
CA VAL A 85 1.92 -4.92 -6.93
C VAL A 85 2.04 -4.74 -5.43
N LEU A 86 1.99 -3.49 -4.96
CA LEU A 86 1.96 -3.22 -3.53
C LEU A 86 0.53 -3.37 -3.02
N PHE A 87 0.32 -4.26 -2.05
CA PHE A 87 -0.94 -4.38 -1.32
C PHE A 87 -0.81 -3.79 0.08
N ILE A 88 -1.71 -2.87 0.43
CA ILE A 88 -1.80 -2.26 1.76
C ILE A 88 -3.14 -2.65 2.37
N ASP A 89 -3.12 -3.34 3.51
CA ASP A 89 -4.31 -3.60 4.28
C ASP A 89 -4.52 -2.49 5.32
N ALA A 90 -5.38 -1.52 4.98
CA ALA A 90 -5.73 -0.38 5.83
C ALA A 90 -7.06 -0.58 6.56
N ARG A 91 -7.63 -1.81 6.58
CA ARG A 91 -8.95 -2.06 7.18
C ARG A 91 -9.00 -1.84 8.69
N ASN A 92 -7.86 -1.86 9.36
CA ASN A 92 -7.73 -1.59 10.79
C ASN A 92 -6.92 -0.31 11.08
N TYR A 93 -6.68 0.52 10.05
CA TYR A 93 -5.85 1.71 10.14
C TYR A 93 -6.67 2.94 9.77
N TYR A 94 -7.36 3.51 10.74
CA TYR A 94 -8.22 4.69 10.58
C TYR A 94 -8.52 5.33 11.95
N THR A 95 -9.07 6.53 11.92
CA THR A 95 -9.62 7.24 13.09
C THR A 95 -11.14 7.17 13.04
N VAL A 96 -11.76 6.79 14.14
CA VAL A 96 -13.23 6.81 14.28
C VAL A 96 -13.65 8.25 14.60
N VAL A 97 -14.37 8.87 13.69
CA VAL A 97 -14.93 10.23 13.88
C VAL A 97 -16.23 10.17 14.65
N ASP A 98 -17.10 9.27 14.22
CA ASP A 98 -18.33 8.96 14.91
C ASP A 98 -18.74 7.49 14.69
N ARG A 99 -19.93 7.14 15.16
CA ARG A 99 -20.46 5.77 15.08
C ARG A 99 -20.60 5.25 13.63
N THR A 100 -20.69 6.12 12.64
CA THR A 100 -20.97 5.81 11.24
C THR A 100 -19.89 6.28 10.28
N LEU A 101 -18.87 6.99 10.77
CA LEU A 101 -17.84 7.61 9.96
C LEU A 101 -16.44 7.32 10.49
N ASN A 102 -15.64 6.73 9.64
CA ASN A 102 -14.19 6.59 9.78
C ASN A 102 -13.48 7.51 8.79
N GLU A 103 -12.32 7.99 9.17
CA GLU A 103 -11.45 8.76 8.28
C GLU A 103 -9.97 8.46 8.51
N TRP A 104 -9.15 8.85 7.56
CA TRP A 104 -7.72 8.93 7.77
C TRP A 104 -7.33 10.36 8.14
N ASN A 105 -6.70 10.53 9.28
CA ASN A 105 -6.08 11.78 9.63
C ASN A 105 -4.81 12.02 8.80
N GLU A 106 -4.26 13.24 8.88
CA GLU A 106 -3.10 13.64 8.09
C GLU A 106 -1.89 12.72 8.29
N TRP A 107 -1.62 12.30 9.53
CA TRP A 107 -0.49 11.41 9.84
C TRP A 107 -0.69 10.01 9.30
N GLN A 108 -1.91 9.49 9.33
CA GLN A 108 -2.24 8.20 8.74
C GLN A 108 -2.04 8.21 7.21
N LEU A 109 -2.45 9.28 6.54
CA LEU A 109 -2.21 9.46 5.10
C LEU A 109 -0.72 9.58 4.78
N LYS A 110 0.04 10.35 5.57
CA LYS A 110 1.49 10.47 5.42
C LYS A 110 2.20 9.12 5.60
N ASN A 111 1.78 8.32 6.57
CA ASN A 111 2.35 6.98 6.79
C ASN A 111 2.08 6.03 5.61
N MET A 112 0.86 6.04 5.05
CA MET A 112 0.55 5.25 3.85
C MET A 112 1.38 5.72 2.64
N ASN A 113 1.53 7.03 2.47
CA ASN A 113 2.40 7.60 1.43
C ASN A 113 3.87 7.18 1.63
N ALA A 114 4.35 7.13 2.87
CA ALA A 114 5.70 6.67 3.17
C ALA A 114 5.95 5.23 2.69
N ILE A 115 4.99 4.33 2.88
CA ILE A 115 5.06 2.95 2.38
C ILE A 115 5.16 2.94 0.85
N VAL A 116 4.34 3.75 0.16
CA VAL A 116 4.36 3.85 -1.31
C VAL A 116 5.67 4.44 -1.81
N TRP A 117 6.21 5.47 -1.16
CA TRP A 117 7.51 6.06 -1.51
C TRP A 117 8.65 5.06 -1.37
N LEU A 118 8.66 4.28 -0.28
CA LEU A 118 9.67 3.24 -0.07
C LEU A 118 9.56 2.14 -1.14
N TYR A 119 8.34 1.74 -1.48
CA TYR A 119 8.09 0.78 -2.55
C TYR A 119 8.62 1.28 -3.90
N ARG A 120 8.41 2.57 -4.22
CA ARG A 120 8.87 3.20 -5.46
C ARG A 120 10.35 3.61 -5.45
N GLY A 121 11.05 3.45 -4.32
CA GLY A 121 12.44 3.88 -4.17
C GLY A 121 12.62 5.40 -3.97
N GLU A 122 11.53 6.13 -3.71
CA GLU A 122 11.53 7.58 -3.47
C GLU A 122 12.01 7.91 -2.03
N THR A 123 13.22 7.48 -1.68
CA THR A 123 13.75 7.52 -0.31
C THR A 123 13.92 8.94 0.23
N ASP A 124 14.11 9.94 -0.63
CA ASP A 124 14.29 11.33 -0.19
C ASP A 124 12.99 11.92 0.37
N LYS A 125 11.84 11.57 -0.22
CA LYS A 125 10.52 11.93 0.31
C LYS A 125 10.29 11.31 1.69
N TYR A 126 10.66 10.05 1.85
CA TYR A 126 10.60 9.37 3.14
C TYR A 126 11.48 10.03 4.20
N LYS A 127 12.74 10.38 3.86
CA LYS A 127 13.63 11.09 4.77
C LYS A 127 13.11 12.48 5.14
N ALA A 128 12.49 13.19 4.19
CA ALA A 128 11.85 14.47 4.47
C ALA A 128 10.70 14.34 5.47
N LEU A 129 9.85 13.30 5.33
CA LEU A 129 8.79 13.00 6.29
C LEU A 129 9.34 12.69 7.68
N LEU A 130 10.43 11.91 7.77
CA LEU A 130 11.06 11.64 9.07
C LEU A 130 11.58 12.91 9.75
N LYS A 131 12.13 13.87 8.98
CA LYS A 131 12.53 15.17 9.52
C LYS A 131 11.34 15.97 10.04
N GLU A 132 10.23 15.96 9.29
CA GLU A 132 9.00 16.60 9.71
C GLU A 132 8.48 16.01 11.02
N TYR A 133 8.41 14.68 11.13
CA TYR A 133 8.00 14.00 12.37
C TYR A 133 8.90 14.33 13.54
N LYS A 134 10.22 14.34 13.32
CA LYS A 134 11.17 14.72 14.36
C LYS A 134 10.97 16.17 14.82
N SER A 135 10.72 17.10 13.89
CA SER A 135 10.46 18.50 14.21
C SER A 135 9.16 18.67 15.00
N ALA A 136 8.07 18.02 14.56
CA ALA A 136 6.79 18.07 15.26
C ALA A 136 6.89 17.50 16.68
N LEU A 137 7.61 16.38 16.86
CA LEU A 137 7.84 15.83 18.20
C LEU A 137 8.67 16.76 19.07
N LYS A 138 9.70 17.42 18.52
CA LYS A 138 10.49 18.40 19.26
C LYS A 138 9.65 19.60 19.70
N GLU A 139 8.75 20.10 18.84
CA GLU A 139 7.81 21.16 19.22
C GLU A 139 6.88 20.72 20.37
N MET A 140 6.30 19.53 20.29
CA MET A 140 5.43 19.00 21.34
C MET A 140 6.16 18.82 22.69
N ILE A 141 7.46 18.58 22.66
CA ILE A 141 8.28 18.33 23.84
C ILE A 141 9.01 19.59 24.32
N SER A 142 9.13 20.64 23.47
CA SER A 142 9.88 21.85 23.78
C SER A 142 9.33 22.67 24.95
N GLU A 143 8.11 22.40 25.40
CA GLU A 143 7.58 22.90 26.66
C GLU A 143 8.14 22.17 27.89
N ALA A 144 8.75 21.00 27.70
CA ALA A 144 9.49 20.27 28.74
C ALA A 144 10.99 20.43 28.44
N ASP A 145 11.63 21.40 29.06
CA ASP A 145 13.05 21.77 28.94
C ASP A 145 13.96 20.63 29.46
N ASP A 146 14.02 19.51 28.71
CA ASP A 146 14.80 18.35 29.12
C ASP A 146 15.62 17.79 27.93
N ASP A 147 16.92 18.09 27.93
CA ASP A 147 17.93 17.58 26.99
C ASP A 147 17.88 16.03 26.84
N LYS A 148 17.44 15.32 27.88
CA LYS A 148 17.26 13.87 27.84
C LYS A 148 16.27 13.41 26.80
N TRP A 149 15.17 14.16 26.56
CA TRP A 149 14.19 13.83 25.54
C TRP A 149 14.75 13.94 24.12
N ASN A 150 15.64 14.90 23.88
CA ASN A 150 16.30 15.02 22.58
C ASN A 150 17.19 13.80 22.29
N VAL A 151 17.92 13.29 23.28
CA VAL A 151 18.74 12.08 23.14
C VAL A 151 17.85 10.84 22.88
N ILE A 152 16.77 10.69 23.65
CA ILE A 152 15.83 9.57 23.47
C ILE A 152 15.18 9.62 22.08
N LEU A 153 14.76 10.80 21.61
CA LEU A 153 14.16 10.96 20.29
C LEU A 153 15.16 10.60 19.17
N ASP A 154 16.40 11.07 19.28
CA ASP A 154 17.43 10.74 18.31
C ASP A 154 17.72 9.23 18.29
N ASP A 155 17.77 8.58 19.44
CA ASP A 155 17.95 7.14 19.55
C ASP A 155 16.77 6.35 18.98
N VAL A 156 15.53 6.75 19.30
CA VAL A 156 14.31 6.13 18.74
C VAL A 156 14.26 6.26 17.22
N PHE A 157 14.61 7.41 16.65
CA PHE A 157 14.61 7.58 15.19
C PHE A 157 15.74 6.79 14.52
N VAL A 158 16.93 6.73 15.10
CA VAL A 158 18.05 5.94 14.58
C VAL A 158 17.75 4.45 14.68
N ASN A 159 17.34 3.98 15.85
CA ASN A 159 17.03 2.56 16.08
C ASN A 159 15.78 2.13 15.30
N GLY A 160 14.73 2.97 15.21
CA GLY A 160 13.56 2.71 14.41
C GLY A 160 13.89 2.54 12.92
N LEU A 161 14.84 3.32 12.39
CA LEU A 161 15.31 3.18 11.02
C LEU A 161 16.07 1.86 10.81
N GLU A 162 16.92 1.45 11.74
CA GLU A 162 17.64 0.18 11.66
C GLU A 162 16.70 -1.02 11.77
N ILE A 163 15.72 -0.98 12.67
CA ILE A 163 14.66 -2.00 12.78
C ILE A 163 13.87 -2.08 11.46
N ALA A 164 13.50 -0.95 10.87
CA ALA A 164 12.82 -0.93 9.59
C ALA A 164 13.67 -1.52 8.46
N LYS A 165 14.97 -1.21 8.41
CA LYS A 165 15.90 -1.80 7.43
C LYS A 165 16.03 -3.31 7.59
N GLN A 166 16.16 -3.81 8.83
CA GLN A 166 16.24 -5.24 9.13
C GLN A 166 14.93 -5.93 8.74
N TYR A 167 13.79 -5.33 9.04
CA TYR A 167 12.49 -5.87 8.66
C TYR A 167 12.31 -5.95 7.13
N VAL A 168 12.67 -4.90 6.39
CA VAL A 168 12.64 -4.91 4.92
C VAL A 168 13.60 -5.98 4.37
N LYS A 169 14.77 -6.18 5.00
CA LYS A 169 15.70 -7.23 4.60
C LYS A 169 15.09 -8.61 4.79
N SER A 170 14.50 -8.89 5.95
CA SER A 170 13.83 -10.17 6.23
C SER A 170 12.66 -10.44 5.28
N LEU A 171 11.87 -9.42 4.96
CA LEU A 171 10.78 -9.53 3.98
C LEU A 171 11.30 -9.86 2.58
N ARG A 172 12.42 -9.26 2.16
CA ARG A 172 13.05 -9.58 0.87
C ARG A 172 13.58 -11.02 0.82
N GLU A 173 14.13 -11.49 1.91
CA GLU A 173 14.61 -12.88 2.03
C GLU A 173 13.42 -13.85 1.96
N SER A 174 12.36 -13.63 2.74
CA SER A 174 11.13 -14.42 2.69
C SER A 174 10.45 -14.39 1.31
N ALA A 175 10.46 -13.23 0.64
CA ALA A 175 9.93 -13.12 -0.72
C ALA A 175 10.76 -13.92 -1.73
N LYS A 176 12.10 -13.93 -1.61
CA LYS A 176 12.97 -14.77 -2.46
C LYS A 176 12.68 -16.26 -2.25
N GLU A 177 12.59 -16.70 -1.00
CA GLU A 177 12.25 -18.10 -0.66
C GLU A 177 10.90 -18.50 -1.24
N ALA A 178 9.88 -17.60 -1.14
CA ALA A 178 8.56 -17.84 -1.72
C ALA A 178 8.61 -17.92 -3.25
N VAL A 179 9.40 -17.08 -3.93
CA VAL A 179 9.60 -17.16 -5.39
C VAL A 179 10.27 -18.45 -5.77
N GLU A 180 11.35 -18.86 -5.08
CA GLU A 180 12.01 -20.14 -5.32
C GLU A 180 11.10 -21.35 -5.11
N GLU A 181 10.21 -21.26 -4.11
CA GLU A 181 9.21 -22.31 -3.88
C GLU A 181 8.16 -22.33 -4.98
N CYS A 182 7.73 -21.17 -5.49
CA CYS A 182 6.84 -21.07 -6.64
C CYS A 182 7.49 -21.65 -7.90
N ASP A 183 8.74 -21.30 -8.19
CA ASP A 183 9.48 -21.84 -9.34
C ASP A 183 9.63 -23.37 -9.27
N LYS A 184 9.81 -23.91 -8.05
CA LYS A 184 9.84 -25.37 -7.84
C LYS A 184 8.48 -26.02 -8.09
N ARG A 185 7.37 -25.32 -7.78
CA ARG A 185 6.00 -25.79 -8.04
C ARG A 185 5.62 -25.67 -9.51
N GLU A 186 6.01 -24.61 -10.20
CA GLU A 186 5.80 -24.46 -11.65
C GLU A 186 6.52 -25.55 -12.44
N LYS A 187 7.73 -25.90 -12.04
CA LYS A 187 8.44 -27.08 -12.64
C LYS A 187 7.71 -28.39 -12.41
N LYS A 188 6.77 -28.47 -11.44
CA LYS A 188 5.90 -29.62 -11.16
C LYS A 188 4.49 -29.50 -11.79
N LYS A 189 4.24 -28.53 -12.69
CA LYS A 189 2.95 -28.29 -13.37
C LYS A 189 1.78 -27.84 -12.50
N GLU A 190 2.01 -27.12 -11.42
CA GLU A 190 0.96 -26.48 -10.64
C GLU A 190 1.21 -24.97 -10.64
N ALA A 191 0.33 -24.20 -11.32
CA ALA A 191 0.45 -22.74 -11.44
C ALA A 191 0.03 -22.01 -10.16
N PRO A 192 0.80 -21.04 -9.64
CA PRO A 192 0.29 -20.11 -8.65
C PRO A 192 0.61 -18.63 -8.91
N PHE A 193 -0.26 -17.77 -8.35
CA PHE A 193 -0.03 -16.34 -8.22
C PHE A 193 0.65 -16.00 -6.89
N LEU A 194 1.70 -15.19 -6.93
CA LEU A 194 2.37 -14.68 -5.74
C LEU A 194 1.73 -13.36 -5.31
N CYS A 195 1.07 -13.36 -4.15
CA CYS A 195 0.56 -12.16 -3.49
C CYS A 195 1.47 -11.82 -2.31
N ILE A 196 2.22 -10.72 -2.39
CA ILE A 196 2.98 -10.21 -1.24
C ILE A 196 2.04 -9.35 -0.41
N CYS A 197 1.46 -9.92 0.63
CA CYS A 197 0.67 -9.18 1.62
C CYS A 197 1.60 -8.59 2.69
N MET A 198 1.76 -7.26 2.71
CA MET A 198 2.30 -6.56 3.86
C MET A 198 1.14 -6.23 4.82
N SER A 199 0.92 -7.08 5.80
CA SER A 199 -0.03 -6.82 6.87
C SER A 199 0.70 -6.09 8.01
N ALA A 200 0.49 -4.79 8.14
CA ALA A 200 0.90 -4.06 9.32
C ALA A 200 -0.07 -4.38 10.47
N ARG A 201 0.23 -5.41 11.26
CA ARG A 201 -0.42 -5.60 12.56
C ARG A 201 0.28 -4.69 13.57
N THR A 202 -0.30 -3.54 13.86
CA THR A 202 -0.04 -2.81 15.09
C THR A 202 -0.87 -3.44 16.21
N ARG A 203 -0.20 -3.98 17.23
CA ARG A 203 -0.82 -4.25 18.53
C ARG A 203 -0.89 -2.97 19.34
#